data_edf0effea468c386c7e746e78f5b267f
#
_entry.id   edf0effea468c386c7e746e78f5b267f
#
_cell.length_a   1.000
_cell.length_b   1.000
_cell.length_c   1.000
_cell.angle_alpha   90.00
_cell.angle_beta   90.00
_cell.angle_gamma   90.00
#
_symmetry.space_group_name_H-M   'P 1'
#
loop_
_entity.id
_entity.type
_entity.pdbx_description
1 polymer ?
#
loop_
_entity_poly.entity_id
_entity_poly.type
_entity_poly.pdbx_seq_one_letter_code
_entity_poly.pdbx_strand_id
1 'polypeptide(L)'
;MLLISLREIARHAPLKLLRLPLWLVRGRVYCKGQLAQAVAVDPSALPFSVDVLRFIEHARSQRRELVLATGSHVLHARLVAEHLGLFDLVLASAGQVNLKSRHKAETLVSRYGLSGFDYIGNSMADIPVWQSAHGRYLVNPDRGLRRRLRKIGLVVQSL
;
A
#
# COMPACT_ATOMS: atom_id res chain seq x y z
N MET A 1 -1.82 -8.98 -2.64
CA MET A 1 -0.37 -9.09 -2.89
C MET A 1 0.24 -10.37 -2.30
N LEU A 2 0.20 -10.64 -1.00
CA LEU A 2 0.83 -11.86 -0.43
C LEU A 2 0.28 -13.16 -1.05
N LEU A 3 -1.03 -13.28 -1.24
CA LEU A 3 -1.68 -14.44 -1.86
C LEU A 3 -1.32 -14.60 -3.34
N ILE A 4 -1.17 -13.51 -4.07
CA ILE A 4 -0.74 -13.51 -5.48
C ILE A 4 0.70 -14.03 -5.55
N SER A 5 1.59 -13.51 -4.70
CA SER A 5 2.98 -13.97 -4.63
C SER A 5 3.12 -15.44 -4.29
N LEU A 6 2.31 -15.97 -3.35
CA LEU A 6 2.32 -17.38 -2.98
C LEU A 6 1.85 -18.27 -4.14
N ARG A 7 0.83 -17.86 -4.88
CA ARG A 7 0.31 -18.62 -6.04
C ARG A 7 1.33 -18.68 -7.18
N GLU A 8 2.03 -17.57 -7.43
CA GLU A 8 3.09 -17.52 -8.44
C GLU A 8 4.32 -18.37 -8.06
N ILE A 9 4.74 -18.31 -6.77
CA ILE A 9 5.83 -19.17 -6.29
C ILE A 9 5.47 -20.65 -6.40
N ALA A 10 4.22 -21.03 -6.08
CA ALA A 10 3.76 -22.41 -6.23
C ALA A 10 3.86 -22.91 -7.67
N ARG A 11 3.67 -22.02 -8.65
CA ARG A 11 3.74 -22.35 -10.07
C ARG A 11 5.17 -22.41 -10.62
N HIS A 12 6.03 -21.44 -10.22
CA HIS A 12 7.33 -21.24 -10.87
C HIS A 12 8.55 -21.64 -10.03
N ALA A 13 8.39 -21.79 -8.71
CA ALA A 13 9.49 -22.18 -7.81
C ALA A 13 8.99 -22.89 -6.53
N PRO A 14 8.36 -24.09 -6.66
CA PRO A 14 7.73 -24.78 -5.52
C PRO A 14 8.70 -25.10 -4.39
N LEU A 15 9.98 -25.38 -4.69
CA LEU A 15 11.02 -25.64 -3.68
C LEU A 15 11.30 -24.45 -2.75
N LYS A 16 11.01 -23.21 -3.17
CA LYS A 16 11.15 -22.02 -2.31
C LYS A 16 10.07 -21.96 -1.23
N LEU A 17 8.92 -22.65 -1.41
CA LEU A 17 7.85 -22.73 -0.41
C LEU A 17 8.29 -23.52 0.82
N LEU A 18 9.20 -24.48 0.70
CA LEU A 18 9.75 -25.22 1.83
C LEU A 18 10.51 -24.34 2.82
N ARG A 19 10.97 -23.17 2.39
CA ARG A 19 11.66 -22.17 3.24
C ARG A 19 10.71 -21.17 3.91
N LEU A 20 9.43 -21.21 3.61
CA LEU A 20 8.42 -20.31 4.17
C LEU A 20 8.37 -20.30 5.71
N PRO A 21 8.39 -21.47 6.41
CA PRO A 21 8.39 -21.49 7.86
C PRO A 21 9.62 -20.76 8.45
N LEU A 22 10.80 -20.98 7.86
CA LEU A 22 12.04 -20.34 8.29
C LEU A 22 12.02 -18.81 8.05
N TRP A 23 11.40 -18.36 6.96
CA TRP A 23 11.23 -16.93 6.68
C TRP A 23 10.23 -16.26 7.63
N LEU A 24 9.18 -16.99 8.06
CA LEU A 24 8.20 -16.48 9.02
C LEU A 24 8.79 -16.34 10.43
N VAL A 25 9.66 -17.25 10.85
CA VAL A 25 10.38 -17.15 12.14
C VAL A 25 11.25 -15.89 12.17
N ARG A 26 11.86 -15.49 11.05
CA ARG A 26 12.66 -14.26 10.93
C ARG A 26 11.82 -12.97 10.81
N GLY A 27 10.50 -13.09 10.85
CA GLY A 27 9.56 -11.99 10.86
C GLY A 27 8.86 -11.72 9.52
N ARG A 28 7.68 -11.12 9.63
CA ARG A 28 6.79 -10.87 8.47
C ARG A 28 7.43 -10.00 7.37
N VAL A 29 8.28 -9.06 7.76
CA VAL A 29 8.93 -8.15 6.79
C VAL A 29 10.01 -8.89 6.02
N TYR A 30 10.82 -9.71 6.70
CA TYR A 30 11.81 -10.58 6.06
C TYR A 30 11.14 -11.54 5.08
N CYS A 31 10.07 -12.21 5.52
CA CYS A 31 9.29 -13.10 4.65
C CYS A 31 8.75 -12.38 3.40
N LYS A 32 8.21 -11.17 3.55
CA LYS A 32 7.76 -10.34 2.41
C LYS A 32 8.91 -10.01 1.46
N GLY A 33 10.12 -9.72 1.99
CA GLY A 33 11.30 -9.45 1.19
C GLY A 33 11.71 -10.65 0.35
N GLN A 34 11.78 -11.84 0.94
CA GLN A 34 12.10 -13.08 0.24
C GLN A 34 11.06 -13.43 -0.82
N LEU A 35 9.77 -13.26 -0.51
CA LEU A 35 8.69 -13.44 -1.47
C LEU A 35 8.76 -12.42 -2.62
N ALA A 36 9.08 -11.15 -2.32
CA ALA A 36 9.22 -10.11 -3.33
C ALA A 36 10.39 -10.36 -4.30
N GLN A 37 11.49 -10.92 -3.80
CA GLN A 37 12.63 -11.31 -4.64
C GLN A 37 12.39 -12.60 -5.44
N ALA A 38 11.48 -13.45 -4.94
CA ALA A 38 11.19 -14.75 -5.57
C ALA A 38 10.18 -14.65 -6.73
N VAL A 39 9.44 -13.56 -6.82
CA VAL A 39 8.36 -13.37 -7.82
C VAL A 39 8.61 -12.07 -8.57
N ALA A 40 8.80 -12.19 -9.88
CA ALA A 40 8.71 -11.05 -10.78
C ALA A 40 7.23 -10.64 -10.88
N VAL A 41 6.86 -9.54 -10.24
CA VAL A 41 5.52 -8.94 -10.43
C VAL A 41 5.57 -8.11 -11.69
N ASP A 42 4.74 -8.45 -12.66
CA ASP A 42 4.50 -7.60 -13.81
C ASP A 42 3.50 -6.51 -13.43
N PRO A 43 3.91 -5.23 -13.34
CA PRO A 43 3.01 -4.15 -12.99
C PRO A 43 1.89 -3.95 -14.01
N SER A 44 2.12 -4.26 -15.30
CA SER A 44 1.13 -4.09 -16.36
C SER A 44 -0.09 -5.00 -16.19
N ALA A 45 0.09 -6.16 -15.53
CA ALA A 45 -0.98 -7.11 -15.23
C ALA A 45 -1.80 -6.74 -13.97
N LEU A 46 -1.47 -5.65 -13.28
CA LEU A 46 -2.20 -5.25 -12.08
C LEU A 46 -3.48 -4.49 -12.43
N PRO A 47 -4.61 -4.78 -11.76
CA PRO A 47 -5.87 -4.06 -11.96
C PRO A 47 -5.79 -2.68 -11.29
N PHE A 48 -5.42 -1.66 -12.04
CA PHE A 48 -5.45 -0.28 -11.54
C PHE A 48 -6.87 0.29 -11.61
N SER A 49 -7.28 1.04 -10.58
CA SER A 49 -8.55 1.75 -10.57
C SER A 49 -8.43 3.02 -11.43
N VAL A 50 -9.26 3.11 -12.46
CA VAL A 50 -9.31 4.26 -13.36
C VAL A 50 -9.66 5.55 -12.61
N ASP A 51 -10.57 5.47 -11.64
CA ASP A 51 -10.98 6.65 -10.85
C ASP A 51 -9.81 7.17 -9.99
N VAL A 52 -9.02 6.26 -9.40
CA VAL A 52 -7.82 6.64 -8.65
C VAL A 52 -6.78 7.27 -9.57
N LEU A 53 -6.53 6.70 -10.75
CA LEU A 53 -5.58 7.27 -11.70
C LEU A 53 -5.99 8.68 -12.12
N ARG A 54 -7.25 8.90 -12.49
CA ARG A 54 -7.79 10.24 -12.83
C ARG A 54 -7.63 11.23 -11.67
N PHE A 55 -7.92 10.80 -10.44
CA PHE A 55 -7.76 11.64 -9.25
C PHE A 55 -6.29 12.03 -9.03
N ILE A 56 -5.36 11.09 -9.18
CA ILE A 56 -3.92 11.33 -9.05
C ILE A 56 -3.41 12.25 -10.15
N GLU A 57 -3.81 12.04 -11.40
CA GLU A 57 -3.46 12.91 -12.54
C GLU A 57 -3.97 14.34 -12.34
N HIS A 58 -5.20 14.49 -11.84
CA HIS A 58 -5.73 15.79 -11.48
C HIS A 58 -4.91 16.47 -10.37
N ALA A 59 -4.56 15.76 -9.31
CA ALA A 59 -3.71 16.29 -8.24
C ALA A 59 -2.32 16.71 -8.79
N ARG A 60 -1.75 15.92 -9.71
CA ARG A 60 -0.49 16.26 -10.40
C ARG A 60 -0.59 17.55 -11.23
N SER A 61 -1.70 17.75 -11.95
CA SER A 61 -1.92 18.98 -12.70
C SER A 61 -1.97 20.23 -11.80
N GLN A 62 -2.34 20.05 -10.54
CA GLN A 62 -2.30 21.08 -9.48
C GLN A 62 -0.92 21.19 -8.79
N ARG A 63 0.12 20.53 -9.32
CA ARG A 63 1.49 20.51 -8.77
C ARG A 63 1.57 19.99 -7.33
N ARG A 64 0.67 19.09 -6.94
CA ARG A 64 0.73 18.43 -5.62
C ARG A 64 1.77 17.31 -5.64
N GLU A 65 2.54 17.16 -4.56
CA GLU A 65 3.44 16.02 -4.36
C GLU A 65 2.62 14.73 -4.25
N LEU A 66 2.96 13.74 -5.06
CA LEU A 66 2.28 12.44 -5.11
C LEU A 66 3.12 11.35 -4.48
N VAL A 67 2.58 10.72 -3.45
CA VAL A 67 3.30 9.73 -2.64
C VAL A 67 2.62 8.38 -2.69
N LEU A 68 3.35 7.35 -3.10
CA LEU A 68 2.91 5.96 -2.96
C LEU A 68 3.25 5.42 -1.58
N ALA A 69 2.32 5.48 -0.62
CA ALA A 69 2.51 4.96 0.74
C ALA A 69 1.87 3.58 0.91
N THR A 70 2.68 2.52 1.01
CA THR A 70 2.18 1.14 1.01
C THR A 70 2.85 0.24 2.06
N GLY A 71 2.09 -0.71 2.62
CA GLY A 71 2.64 -1.80 3.44
C GLY A 71 3.27 -2.95 2.62
N SER A 72 3.32 -2.86 1.30
CA SER A 72 4.02 -3.80 0.43
C SER A 72 5.54 -3.64 0.56
N HIS A 73 6.29 -4.63 0.08
CA HIS A 73 7.76 -4.53 0.05
C HIS A 73 8.21 -3.47 -0.95
N VAL A 74 9.27 -2.74 -0.61
CA VAL A 74 9.80 -1.59 -1.40
C VAL A 74 10.10 -1.95 -2.85
N LEU A 75 10.58 -3.15 -3.14
CA LEU A 75 10.85 -3.59 -4.52
C LEU A 75 9.58 -3.57 -5.38
N HIS A 76 8.48 -4.13 -4.89
CA HIS A 76 7.20 -4.13 -5.62
C HIS A 76 6.60 -2.73 -5.71
N ALA A 77 6.73 -1.92 -4.65
CA ALA A 77 6.23 -0.55 -4.66
C ALA A 77 6.94 0.32 -5.70
N ARG A 78 8.27 0.17 -5.82
CA ARG A 78 9.06 0.89 -6.83
C ARG A 78 8.70 0.47 -8.25
N LEU A 79 8.59 -0.85 -8.53
CA LEU A 79 8.16 -1.34 -9.85
C LEU A 79 6.81 -0.74 -10.27
N VAL A 80 5.85 -0.66 -9.36
CA VAL A 80 4.54 -0.04 -9.63
C VAL A 80 4.69 1.47 -9.86
N ALA A 81 5.47 2.16 -9.05
CA ALA A 81 5.67 3.60 -9.16
C ALA A 81 6.38 3.97 -10.48
N GLU A 82 7.40 3.22 -10.86
CA GLU A 82 8.14 3.36 -12.13
C GLU A 82 7.23 3.10 -13.33
N HIS A 83 6.43 2.03 -13.27
CA HIS A 83 5.47 1.70 -14.34
C HIS A 83 4.43 2.81 -14.57
N LEU A 84 3.91 3.40 -13.50
CA LEU A 84 2.92 4.47 -13.60
C LEU A 84 3.53 5.85 -13.91
N GLY A 85 4.78 6.10 -13.50
CA GLY A 85 5.46 7.37 -13.72
C GLY A 85 4.79 8.59 -13.08
N LEU A 86 3.94 8.37 -12.04
CA LEU A 86 3.11 9.41 -11.44
C LEU A 86 3.59 9.88 -10.06
N PHE A 87 4.41 9.10 -9.37
CA PHE A 87 4.77 9.35 -7.98
C PHE A 87 6.13 10.02 -7.82
N ASP A 88 6.18 11.05 -7.00
CA ASP A 88 7.41 11.77 -6.63
C ASP A 88 8.17 11.05 -5.52
N LEU A 89 7.46 10.29 -4.68
CA LEU A 89 8.03 9.56 -3.54
C LEU A 89 7.36 8.20 -3.34
N VAL A 90 8.17 7.21 -2.96
CA VAL A 90 7.70 5.87 -2.55
C VAL A 90 8.04 5.62 -1.10
N LEU A 91 7.02 5.47 -0.25
CA LEU A 91 7.11 5.03 1.13
C LEU A 91 6.57 3.60 1.24
N ALA A 92 7.43 2.65 1.55
CA ALA A 92 7.10 1.23 1.55
C ALA A 92 7.82 0.45 2.65
N SER A 93 7.39 -0.78 2.91
CA SER A 93 8.07 -1.64 3.89
C SER A 93 9.44 -2.08 3.39
N ALA A 94 10.48 -1.91 4.21
CA ALA A 94 11.85 -2.32 3.90
C ALA A 94 12.59 -2.78 5.17
N GLY A 95 13.52 -3.71 5.03
CA GLY A 95 14.34 -4.20 6.14
C GLY A 95 13.48 -4.76 7.28
N GLN A 96 13.51 -4.11 8.44
CA GLN A 96 12.66 -4.45 9.59
C GLN A 96 11.45 -3.51 9.75
N VAL A 97 11.33 -2.48 8.92
CA VAL A 97 10.24 -1.50 8.99
C VAL A 97 9.03 -1.99 8.21
N ASN A 98 7.91 -2.21 8.91
CA ASN A 98 6.63 -2.55 8.30
C ASN A 98 5.74 -1.30 8.23
N LEU A 99 5.69 -0.65 7.07
CA LEU A 99 4.93 0.58 6.84
C LEU A 99 3.43 0.28 6.68
N LYS A 100 2.80 -0.15 7.78
CA LYS A 100 1.37 -0.49 7.80
C LYS A 100 0.66 0.16 8.99
N SER A 101 -0.60 0.53 8.80
CA SER A 101 -1.48 1.07 9.85
C SER A 101 -0.87 2.28 10.56
N ARG A 102 -0.66 2.21 11.87
CA ARG A 102 -0.14 3.29 12.69
C ARG A 102 1.23 3.80 12.21
N HIS A 103 2.19 2.91 11.91
CA HIS A 103 3.51 3.32 11.41
C HIS A 103 3.42 4.13 10.11
N LYS A 104 2.47 3.81 9.21
CA LYS A 104 2.23 4.60 8.02
C LYS A 104 1.70 6.00 8.38
N ALA A 105 0.74 6.09 9.31
CA ALA A 105 0.21 7.36 9.78
C ALA A 105 1.30 8.22 10.41
N GLU A 106 2.10 7.66 11.33
CA GLU A 106 3.22 8.34 11.99
C GLU A 106 4.25 8.86 10.99
N THR A 107 4.61 8.06 9.99
CA THR A 107 5.56 8.45 8.93
C THR A 107 5.01 9.62 8.11
N LEU A 108 3.74 9.59 7.72
CA LEU A 108 3.11 10.65 6.95
C LEU A 108 2.95 11.94 7.79
N VAL A 109 2.54 11.82 9.05
CA VAL A 109 2.43 12.96 9.97
C VAL A 109 3.79 13.58 10.25
N SER A 110 4.85 12.77 10.45
CA SER A 110 6.21 13.28 10.66
C SER A 110 6.73 14.07 9.45
N ARG A 111 6.30 13.71 8.24
CA ARG A 111 6.76 14.36 7.01
C ARG A 111 5.93 15.59 6.63
N TYR A 112 4.60 15.50 6.78
CA TYR A 112 3.66 16.48 6.23
C TYR A 112 2.88 17.24 7.30
N GLY A 113 2.98 16.83 8.55
CA GLY A 113 2.18 17.37 9.65
C GLY A 113 0.79 16.71 9.75
N LEU A 114 0.15 16.94 10.89
CA LEU A 114 -1.25 16.54 11.10
C LEU A 114 -2.15 17.33 10.16
N SER A 115 -3.04 16.65 9.46
CA SER A 115 -3.90 17.24 8.41
C SER A 115 -3.13 17.94 7.27
N GLY A 116 -1.85 17.67 7.09
CA GLY A 116 -1.03 18.22 6.02
C GLY A 116 -1.04 17.43 4.71
N PHE A 117 -1.85 16.38 4.61
CA PHE A 117 -1.94 15.53 3.42
C PHE A 117 -3.35 14.97 3.23
N ASP A 118 -3.65 14.61 1.99
CA ASP A 118 -4.83 13.83 1.62
C ASP A 118 -4.46 12.37 1.45
N TYR A 119 -5.38 11.46 1.74
CA TYR A 119 -5.10 10.03 1.69
C TYR A 119 -6.21 9.22 1.01
N ILE A 120 -5.80 8.39 0.05
CA ILE A 120 -6.67 7.39 -0.60
C ILE A 120 -6.34 6.03 -0.01
N GLY A 121 -7.34 5.31 0.47
CA GLY A 121 -7.16 3.98 1.04
C GLY A 121 -8.36 3.07 0.82
N ASN A 122 -8.24 1.80 1.24
CA ASN A 122 -9.26 0.80 1.00
C ASN A 122 -9.45 -0.21 2.14
N SER A 123 -8.60 -0.18 3.16
CA SER A 123 -8.55 -1.25 4.18
C SER A 123 -8.74 -0.73 5.61
N MET A 124 -9.06 -1.65 6.53
CA MET A 124 -9.10 -1.36 7.97
C MET A 124 -7.78 -0.81 8.49
N ALA A 125 -6.66 -1.20 7.87
CA ALA A 125 -5.32 -0.74 8.25
C ALA A 125 -5.08 0.74 7.90
N ASP A 126 -5.93 1.36 7.09
CA ASP A 126 -5.82 2.76 6.68
C ASP A 126 -6.56 3.72 7.63
N ILE A 127 -7.35 3.20 8.57
CA ILE A 127 -8.10 4.01 9.55
C ILE A 127 -7.19 5.01 10.29
N PRO A 128 -6.03 4.62 10.86
CA PRO A 128 -5.15 5.58 11.54
C PRO A 128 -4.61 6.68 10.60
N VAL A 129 -4.43 6.36 9.31
CA VAL A 129 -3.97 7.35 8.32
C VAL A 129 -5.06 8.37 8.02
N TRP A 130 -6.30 7.91 7.79
CA TRP A 130 -7.45 8.81 7.59
C TRP A 130 -7.71 9.69 8.81
N GLN A 131 -7.50 9.19 10.03
CA GLN A 131 -7.64 10.01 11.25
C GLN A 131 -6.68 11.19 11.29
N SER A 132 -5.54 11.10 10.61
CA SER A 132 -4.49 12.11 10.54
C SER A 132 -4.49 12.92 9.24
N ALA A 133 -5.29 12.54 8.24
CA ALA A 133 -5.37 13.18 6.93
C ALA A 133 -6.39 14.32 6.93
N HIS A 134 -6.18 15.34 6.07
CA HIS A 134 -7.16 16.38 5.75
C HIS A 134 -8.23 15.82 4.80
N GLY A 135 -7.85 15.50 3.56
CA GLY A 135 -8.73 14.85 2.58
C GLY A 135 -8.69 13.32 2.77
N ARG A 136 -9.85 12.69 2.82
CA ARG A 136 -10.02 11.27 3.13
C ARG A 136 -10.83 10.61 2.05
N TYR A 137 -10.18 9.74 1.27
CA TYR A 137 -10.80 9.13 0.10
C TYR A 137 -10.79 7.60 0.20
N LEU A 138 -11.92 6.99 -0.17
CA LEU A 138 -12.17 5.55 -0.10
C LEU A 138 -12.34 4.99 -1.50
N VAL A 139 -11.55 3.99 -1.84
CA VAL A 139 -11.66 3.27 -3.12
C VAL A 139 -11.75 1.77 -2.85
N ASN A 140 -12.61 1.07 -3.59
CA ASN A 140 -12.76 -0.39 -3.53
C ASN A 140 -12.60 -0.97 -2.11
N PRO A 141 -13.45 -0.59 -1.14
CA PRO A 141 -13.25 -0.89 0.28
C PRO A 141 -13.31 -2.38 0.58
N ASP A 142 -12.46 -2.83 1.49
CA ASP A 142 -12.55 -4.15 2.09
C ASP A 142 -13.93 -4.38 2.73
N ARG A 143 -14.35 -5.65 2.76
CA ARG A 143 -15.64 -6.05 3.35
C ARG A 143 -15.76 -5.56 4.79
N GLY A 144 -16.87 -4.85 5.08
CA GLY A 144 -17.16 -4.32 6.41
C GLY A 144 -16.50 -2.99 6.78
N LEU A 145 -15.58 -2.47 5.95
CA LEU A 145 -14.88 -1.21 6.22
C LEU A 145 -15.86 -0.03 6.31
N ARG A 146 -16.81 0.11 5.38
CA ARG A 146 -17.84 1.17 5.42
C ARG A 146 -18.64 1.14 6.73
N ARG A 147 -19.02 -0.05 7.22
CA ARG A 147 -19.71 -0.23 8.49
C ARG A 147 -18.83 0.22 9.67
N ARG A 148 -17.53 -0.12 9.64
CA ARG A 148 -16.57 0.28 10.68
C ARG A 148 -16.39 1.79 10.73
N LEU A 149 -16.21 2.43 9.58
CA LEU A 149 -16.05 3.89 9.47
C LEU A 149 -17.26 4.63 10.06
N ARG A 150 -18.48 4.19 9.71
CA ARG A 150 -19.72 4.75 10.30
C ARG A 150 -19.76 4.56 11.82
N LYS A 151 -19.37 3.38 12.33
CA LYS A 151 -19.38 3.09 13.77
C LYS A 151 -18.44 4.01 14.58
N ILE A 152 -17.33 4.45 13.98
CA ILE A 152 -16.36 5.34 14.63
C ILE A 152 -16.55 6.81 14.26
N GLY A 153 -17.60 7.17 13.52
CA GLY A 153 -17.89 8.54 13.11
C GLY A 153 -16.87 9.15 12.14
N LEU A 154 -16.07 8.31 11.43
CA LEU A 154 -15.06 8.81 10.51
C LEU A 154 -15.67 8.96 9.11
N VAL A 155 -15.78 10.21 8.66
CA VAL A 155 -16.28 10.55 7.32
C VAL A 155 -15.15 10.42 6.31
N VAL A 156 -15.42 9.67 5.22
CA VAL A 156 -14.53 9.50 4.06
C VAL A 156 -15.36 9.62 2.78
N GLN A 157 -14.80 10.26 1.76
CA GLN A 157 -15.44 10.40 0.45
C GLN A 157 -15.16 9.15 -0.39
N SER A 158 -16.14 8.67 -1.15
CA SER A 158 -15.92 7.58 -2.14
C SER A 158 -15.44 8.17 -3.46
N LEU A 159 -14.40 7.56 -4.00
CA LEU A 159 -13.97 7.75 -5.38
C LEU A 159 -14.64 6.74 -6.27
#